data_ac3baa1fe074c81591af3504778e8a46
#
_entry.id   ac3baa1fe074c81591af3504778e8a46
#
_cell.length_a   1.000
_cell.length_b   1.000
_cell.length_c   1.000
_cell.angle_alpha   90.00
_cell.angle_beta   90.00
_cell.angle_gamma   90.00
#
_symmetry.space_group_name_H-M   'P 1'
#
loop_
_entity.id
_entity.type
_entity.pdbx_description
1 polymer ?
#
loop_
_entity_poly.entity_id
_entity_poly.type
_entity_poly.pdbx_seq_one_letter_code
_entity_poly.pdbx_strand_id
1 'polypeptide(L)'
;MLETAYVRVRGQTSEYEVAEVFRQYGEAYRQQYAVTPEQARVMGAIMACRTAALGGQIYECLTCGAVEFAYCSCRDRHCPKCQKFARAQWVEQQTALVLPIPYFHVVRSRPPTTPSMPGSRQTGR
;
A
#
# COMPACT_ATOMS: atom_id res chain seq x y z
N MET A 1 33.55 19.79 22.03
CA MET A 1 32.08 19.73 21.97
C MET A 1 31.72 19.06 20.65
N LEU A 2 31.26 17.82 20.70
CA LEU A 2 30.83 17.07 19.50
C LEU A 2 29.46 17.60 19.14
N GLU A 3 29.38 18.41 18.12
CA GLU A 3 28.15 18.87 17.50
C GLU A 3 27.47 17.66 16.87
N THR A 4 26.36 17.25 17.46
CA THR A 4 25.57 16.11 17.00
C THR A 4 24.99 16.48 15.65
N ALA A 5 25.61 15.98 14.57
CA ALA A 5 25.09 16.15 13.22
C ALA A 5 23.64 15.62 13.19
N TYR A 6 22.69 16.52 12.98
CA TYR A 6 21.27 16.20 12.94
C TYR A 6 20.98 15.42 11.64
N VAL A 7 20.91 14.11 11.75
CA VAL A 7 20.54 13.24 10.63
C VAL A 7 19.02 13.27 10.48
N ARG A 8 18.53 13.93 9.43
CA ARG A 8 17.12 13.95 9.11
C ARG A 8 16.74 12.69 8.31
N VAL A 9 15.89 11.85 8.89
CA VAL A 9 15.30 10.68 8.19
C VAL A 9 14.07 11.13 7.41
N ARG A 10 14.14 11.15 6.08
CA ARG A 10 12.95 11.39 5.24
C ARG A 10 12.03 10.18 5.26
N GLY A 11 10.75 10.41 5.53
CA GLY A 11 9.71 9.42 5.23
C GLY A 11 8.85 8.91 6.38
N GLN A 12 9.00 9.42 7.59
CA GLN A 12 8.03 9.15 8.65
C GLN A 12 6.93 10.21 8.60
N THR A 13 5.76 9.87 8.11
CA THR A 13 4.66 10.81 7.90
C THR A 13 3.31 10.34 8.44
N SER A 14 3.25 9.21 9.11
CA SER A 14 1.99 8.69 9.66
C SER A 14 2.26 7.93 10.96
N GLU A 15 1.48 8.25 11.98
CA GLU A 15 1.47 7.53 13.26
C GLU A 15 0.94 6.10 13.10
N TYR A 16 0.10 5.88 12.07
CA TYR A 16 -0.49 4.57 11.76
C TYR A 16 -0.13 4.17 10.34
N GLU A 17 0.70 3.14 10.21
CA GLU A 17 1.11 2.59 8.93
C GLU A 17 0.56 1.18 8.72
N VAL A 18 0.20 0.84 7.48
CA VAL A 18 -0.21 -0.53 7.11
C VAL A 18 0.87 -1.56 7.47
N ALA A 19 2.14 -1.17 7.35
CA ALA A 19 3.27 -1.99 7.75
C ALA A 19 3.22 -2.38 9.24
N GLU A 20 2.74 -1.47 10.10
CA GLU A 20 2.61 -1.72 11.54
C GLU A 20 1.53 -2.75 11.83
N VAL A 21 0.39 -2.66 11.15
CA VAL A 21 -0.69 -3.64 11.25
C VAL A 21 -0.18 -5.03 10.86
N PHE A 22 0.61 -5.14 9.79
CA PHE A 22 1.19 -6.42 9.37
C PHE A 22 2.25 -6.94 10.35
N ARG A 23 3.04 -6.08 10.99
CA ARG A 23 3.99 -6.49 12.03
C ARG A 23 3.27 -7.02 13.26
N GLN A 24 2.20 -6.34 13.68
CA GLN A 24 1.48 -6.67 14.89
C GLN A 24 0.58 -7.90 14.73
N TYR A 25 -0.15 -8.00 13.62
CA TYR A 25 -1.20 -9.01 13.44
C TYR A 25 -0.91 -10.04 12.34
N GLY A 26 0.10 -9.80 11.50
CA GLY A 26 0.35 -10.62 10.33
C GLY A 26 0.71 -12.06 10.63
N GLU A 27 1.40 -12.33 11.73
CA GLU A 27 1.74 -13.69 12.14
C GLU A 27 0.48 -14.46 12.61
N ALA A 28 -0.33 -13.86 13.49
CA ALA A 28 -1.58 -14.46 13.96
C ALA A 28 -2.56 -14.71 12.79
N TYR A 29 -2.62 -13.78 11.85
CA TYR A 29 -3.43 -13.94 10.63
C TYR A 29 -2.99 -15.13 9.80
N ARG A 30 -1.69 -15.31 9.58
CA ARG A 30 -1.13 -16.45 8.81
C ARG A 30 -1.35 -17.81 9.48
N GLN A 31 -1.42 -17.85 10.80
CA GLN A 31 -1.74 -19.06 11.55
C GLN A 31 -3.21 -19.46 11.42
N GLN A 32 -4.09 -18.48 11.28
CA GLN A 32 -5.54 -18.72 11.21
C GLN A 32 -6.06 -18.87 9.78
N TYR A 33 -5.44 -18.20 8.82
CA TYR A 33 -5.89 -18.17 7.42
C TYR A 33 -4.78 -18.60 6.46
N ALA A 34 -5.15 -19.35 5.44
CA ALA A 34 -4.24 -19.71 4.36
C ALA A 34 -3.89 -18.44 3.53
N VAL A 35 -2.62 -18.09 3.53
CA VAL A 35 -2.08 -16.96 2.78
C VAL A 35 -1.35 -17.48 1.56
N THR A 36 -1.67 -16.94 0.37
CA THR A 36 -0.96 -17.31 -0.85
C THR A 36 0.49 -16.80 -0.83
N PRO A 37 1.41 -17.43 -1.56
CA PRO A 37 2.80 -16.96 -1.66
C PRO A 37 2.89 -15.49 -2.12
N GLU A 38 2.01 -15.08 -3.03
CA GLU A 38 1.95 -13.70 -3.51
C GLU A 38 1.53 -12.72 -2.41
N GLN A 39 0.50 -13.05 -1.63
CA GLN A 39 0.09 -12.24 -0.49
C GLN A 39 1.20 -12.12 0.56
N ALA A 40 1.86 -13.23 0.89
CA ALA A 40 2.98 -13.24 1.83
C ALA A 40 4.14 -12.36 1.34
N ARG A 41 4.46 -12.40 0.04
CA ARG A 41 5.46 -11.56 -0.60
C ARG A 41 5.12 -10.08 -0.46
N VAL A 42 3.86 -9.70 -0.77
CA VAL A 42 3.39 -8.31 -0.68
C VAL A 42 3.42 -7.80 0.76
N MET A 43 2.96 -8.60 1.73
CA MET A 43 3.04 -8.26 3.15
C MET A 43 4.50 -8.00 3.58
N GLY A 44 5.42 -8.87 3.18
CA GLY A 44 6.85 -8.72 3.44
C GLY A 44 7.43 -7.45 2.81
N ALA A 45 7.09 -7.16 1.56
CA ALA A 45 7.53 -5.95 0.85
C ALA A 45 7.04 -4.65 1.54
N ILE A 46 5.77 -4.62 1.99
CA ILE A 46 5.20 -3.48 2.70
C ILE A 46 5.89 -3.27 4.05
N MET A 47 6.13 -4.35 4.81
CA MET A 47 6.82 -4.29 6.11
C MET A 47 8.28 -3.82 5.98
N ALA A 48 8.98 -4.23 4.93
CA ALA A 48 10.37 -3.85 4.68
C ALA A 48 10.54 -2.46 4.04
N CYS A 49 9.44 -1.89 3.50
CA CYS A 49 9.49 -0.62 2.76
C CYS A 49 9.99 0.54 3.62
N ARG A 50 11.05 1.20 3.16
CA ARG A 50 11.71 2.32 3.84
C ARG A 50 12.18 1.97 5.25
N THR A 51 12.75 0.78 5.39
CA THR A 51 13.43 0.32 6.60
C THR A 51 14.86 -0.10 6.27
N ALA A 52 15.67 -0.33 7.30
CA ALA A 52 17.04 -0.82 7.15
C ALA A 52 17.13 -2.15 6.40
N ALA A 53 16.05 -2.95 6.37
CA ALA A 53 16.01 -4.25 5.66
C ALA A 53 16.26 -4.13 4.15
N LEU A 54 15.89 -2.98 3.54
CA LEU A 54 16.15 -2.71 2.11
C LEU A 54 17.39 -1.84 1.88
N GLY A 55 18.14 -1.52 2.93
CA GLY A 55 19.27 -0.60 2.87
C GLY A 55 18.82 0.85 2.68
N GLY A 56 19.79 1.73 2.38
CA GLY A 56 19.53 3.15 2.22
C GLY A 56 20.67 3.85 1.50
N GLN A 57 20.47 5.15 1.28
CA GLN A 57 21.44 6.03 0.65
C GLN A 57 21.69 7.23 1.57
N ILE A 58 22.94 7.69 1.59
CA ILE A 58 23.35 8.87 2.32
C ILE A 58 23.56 9.99 1.31
N TYR A 59 22.97 11.13 1.56
CA TYR A 59 23.12 12.35 0.78
C TYR A 59 23.81 13.39 1.63
N GLU A 60 24.89 13.94 1.13
CA GLU A 60 25.63 15.03 1.76
C GLU A 60 25.42 16.31 0.95
N CYS A 61 25.06 17.39 1.61
CA CYS A 61 24.97 18.70 0.99
C CYS A 61 26.39 19.29 0.86
N LEU A 62 26.86 19.49 -0.37
CA LEU A 62 28.20 20.05 -0.63
C LEU A 62 28.35 21.52 -0.18
N THR A 63 27.25 22.22 0.06
CA THR A 63 27.28 23.64 0.46
C THR A 63 27.35 23.81 1.98
N CYS A 64 26.64 23.01 2.76
CA CYS A 64 26.53 23.17 4.21
C CYS A 64 26.99 21.94 5.00
N GLY A 65 27.40 20.85 4.33
CA GLY A 65 27.82 19.59 4.97
C GLY A 65 26.69 18.83 5.68
N ALA A 66 25.45 19.25 5.52
CA ALA A 66 24.31 18.53 6.12
C ALA A 66 24.18 17.14 5.51
N VAL A 67 24.03 16.13 6.37
CA VAL A 67 23.88 14.73 5.95
C VAL A 67 22.43 14.31 6.08
N GLU A 68 21.87 13.75 5.02
CA GLU A 68 20.52 13.19 4.99
C GLU A 68 20.58 11.71 4.63
N PHE A 69 19.83 10.90 5.37
CA PHE A 69 19.72 9.46 5.13
C PHE A 69 18.33 9.10 4.62
N ALA A 70 18.25 8.35 3.52
CA ALA A 70 16.99 7.90 2.94
C ALA A 70 17.00 6.38 2.75
N TYR A 71 16.07 5.68 3.38
CA TYR A 71 15.85 4.25 3.17
C TYR A 71 15.25 3.94 1.80
N CYS A 72 15.69 2.82 1.21
CA CYS A 72 15.16 2.34 -0.06
C CYS A 72 13.69 1.94 0.04
N SER A 73 12.96 2.16 -1.05
CA SER A 73 11.55 1.78 -1.18
C SER A 73 11.42 0.37 -1.76
N CYS A 74 10.35 -0.35 -1.41
CA CYS A 74 10.08 -1.70 -1.93
C CYS A 74 9.63 -1.73 -3.39
N ARG A 75 9.20 -0.60 -3.95
CA ARG A 75 8.67 -0.44 -5.31
C ARG A 75 7.48 -1.35 -5.65
N ASP A 76 6.86 -1.96 -4.64
CA ASP A 76 5.70 -2.79 -4.85
C ASP A 76 4.46 -1.94 -5.14
N ARG A 77 3.66 -2.37 -6.14
CA ARG A 77 2.44 -1.67 -6.55
C ARG A 77 1.35 -1.64 -5.48
N HIS A 78 1.39 -2.57 -4.52
CA HIS A 78 0.44 -2.63 -3.42
C HIS A 78 0.88 -1.82 -2.19
N CYS A 79 2.12 -1.32 -2.20
CA CYS A 79 2.65 -0.57 -1.06
C CYS A 79 2.09 0.85 -1.01
N PRO A 80 1.35 1.24 0.05
CA PRO A 80 0.77 2.57 0.17
C PRO A 80 1.82 3.68 0.23
N LYS A 81 3.00 3.41 0.77
CA LYS A 81 4.12 4.37 0.80
C LYS A 81 4.67 4.65 -0.60
N CYS A 82 4.86 3.58 -1.42
CA CYS A 82 5.39 3.72 -2.77
C CYS A 82 4.38 4.38 -3.72
N GLN A 83 3.09 4.12 -3.53
CA GLN A 83 2.02 4.63 -4.38
C GLN A 83 1.55 6.05 -4.01
N LYS A 84 1.98 6.60 -2.88
CA LYS A 84 1.54 7.91 -2.39
C LYS A 84 1.73 9.02 -3.44
N PHE A 85 2.90 9.10 -4.05
CA PHE A 85 3.21 10.12 -5.04
C PHE A 85 2.44 9.93 -6.35
N ALA A 86 2.44 8.71 -6.89
CA ALA A 86 1.68 8.38 -8.11
C ALA A 86 0.19 8.65 -7.94
N ARG A 87 -0.36 8.31 -6.77
CA ARG A 87 -1.76 8.59 -6.44
C ARG A 87 -2.05 10.09 -6.38
N ALA A 88 -1.19 10.89 -5.74
CA ALA A 88 -1.36 12.34 -5.66
C ALA A 88 -1.35 12.97 -7.05
N GLN A 89 -0.41 12.60 -7.89
CA GLN A 89 -0.31 13.07 -9.27
C GLN A 89 -1.54 12.68 -10.10
N TRP A 90 -2.03 11.43 -9.96
CA TRP A 90 -3.25 11.00 -10.62
C TRP A 90 -4.48 11.81 -10.18
N VAL A 91 -4.64 12.03 -8.87
CA VAL A 91 -5.74 12.83 -8.31
C VAL A 91 -5.69 14.25 -8.86
N GLU A 92 -4.53 14.88 -8.91
CA GLU A 92 -4.36 16.23 -9.47
C GLU A 92 -4.79 16.29 -10.93
N GLN A 93 -4.35 15.33 -11.75
CA GLN A 93 -4.74 15.24 -13.15
C GLN A 93 -6.25 15.03 -13.32
N GLN A 94 -6.86 14.14 -12.52
CA GLN A 94 -8.30 13.89 -12.60
C GLN A 94 -9.11 15.11 -12.12
N THR A 95 -8.65 15.79 -11.07
CA THR A 95 -9.33 17.00 -10.56
C THR A 95 -9.38 18.11 -11.61
N ALA A 96 -8.34 18.25 -12.43
CA ALA A 96 -8.32 19.21 -13.53
C ALA A 96 -9.35 18.92 -14.64
N LEU A 97 -9.80 17.65 -14.74
CA LEU A 97 -10.80 17.21 -15.73
C LEU A 97 -12.24 17.25 -15.19
N VAL A 98 -12.40 17.45 -13.89
CA VAL A 98 -13.74 17.48 -13.26
C VAL A 98 -14.46 18.78 -13.66
N LEU A 99 -15.66 18.64 -14.22
CA LEU A 99 -16.52 19.77 -14.57
C LEU A 99 -17.16 20.36 -13.30
N PRO A 100 -17.45 21.69 -13.27
CA PRO A 100 -18.08 22.34 -12.14
C PRO A 100 -19.60 22.07 -12.10
N ILE A 101 -19.98 20.81 -12.03
CA ILE A 101 -21.38 20.34 -11.97
C ILE A 101 -21.57 19.39 -10.79
N PRO A 102 -22.80 19.20 -10.28
CA PRO A 102 -23.08 18.19 -9.29
C PRO A 102 -22.79 16.76 -9.82
N TYR A 103 -22.11 15.95 -9.02
CA TYR A 103 -21.82 14.56 -9.32
C TYR A 103 -22.60 13.64 -8.38
N PHE A 104 -23.12 12.55 -8.93
CA PHE A 104 -23.81 11.52 -8.18
C PHE A 104 -23.02 10.21 -8.28
N HIS A 105 -22.77 9.58 -7.15
CA HIS A 105 -22.18 8.23 -7.13
C HIS A 105 -23.28 7.20 -7.26
N VAL A 106 -23.37 6.55 -8.43
CA VAL A 106 -24.34 5.49 -8.70
C VAL A 106 -23.67 4.14 -8.55
N VAL A 107 -24.09 3.35 -7.58
CA VAL A 107 -23.65 1.96 -7.40
C VAL A 107 -24.72 1.03 -7.94
N ARG A 108 -24.39 0.29 -8.99
CA ARG A 108 -25.24 -0.79 -9.52
C ARG A 108 -24.76 -2.12 -8.95
N SER A 109 -25.49 -2.67 -7.99
CA SER A 109 -25.27 -4.03 -7.54
C SER A 109 -25.94 -5.02 -8.52
N ARG A 110 -25.15 -6.02 -8.94
CA ARG A 110 -25.71 -7.15 -9.69
C ARG A 110 -26.51 -8.01 -8.71
N PRO A 111 -27.79 -8.37 -8.99
CA PRO A 111 -28.52 -9.29 -8.13
C PRO A 111 -27.76 -10.64 -8.06
N PRO A 112 -27.80 -11.32 -6.90
CA PRO A 112 -27.19 -12.63 -6.78
C PRO A 112 -27.80 -13.55 -7.84
N THR A 113 -26.96 -14.16 -8.66
CA THR A 113 -27.36 -15.23 -9.56
C THR A 113 -27.81 -16.40 -8.70
N THR A 114 -29.10 -16.64 -8.65
CA THR A 114 -29.65 -17.88 -8.09
C THR A 114 -29.01 -19.05 -8.83
N PRO A 115 -28.33 -20.00 -8.15
CA PRO A 115 -27.85 -21.19 -8.81
C PRO A 115 -29.08 -21.92 -9.38
N SER A 116 -29.09 -22.12 -10.69
CA SER A 116 -30.09 -22.95 -11.34
C SER A 116 -29.99 -24.35 -10.75
N MET A 117 -31.08 -24.79 -10.08
CA MET A 117 -31.23 -26.15 -9.62
C MET A 117 -31.03 -27.12 -10.79
N PRO A 118 -30.24 -28.19 -10.64
CA PRO A 118 -30.15 -29.22 -11.68
C PRO A 118 -31.54 -29.83 -11.86
N GLY A 119 -31.98 -29.79 -13.10
CA GLY A 119 -33.35 -30.22 -13.49
C GLY A 119 -33.71 -31.61 -12.97
N SER A 120 -34.84 -31.70 -12.34
CA SER A 120 -35.58 -32.92 -12.07
C SER A 120 -35.84 -33.66 -13.38
N ARG A 121 -35.24 -34.85 -13.54
CA ARG A 121 -35.59 -35.79 -14.62
C ARG A 121 -37.10 -36.14 -14.49
N GLN A 122 -37.88 -35.66 -15.42
CA GLN A 122 -39.22 -36.23 -15.61
C GLN A 122 -39.07 -37.59 -16.25
N THR A 123 -39.34 -38.66 -15.46
CA THR A 123 -39.62 -39.99 -15.98
C THR A 123 -41.02 -39.96 -16.56
N GLY A 124 -41.11 -39.88 -17.92
CA GLY A 124 -42.33 -40.10 -18.62
C GLY A 124 -42.70 -41.58 -18.61
N ARG A 125 -43.94 -41.84 -18.37
CA ARG A 125 -44.66 -43.09 -18.68
C ARG A 125 -45.41 -42.89 -19.98
#